data_a481e553f44fa58b8a79bced61bb1e52
#
_entry.id   a481e553f44fa58b8a79bced61bb1e52
#
_cell.length_a   1.000
_cell.length_b   1.000
_cell.length_c   1.000
_cell.angle_alpha   90.00
_cell.angle_beta   90.00
_cell.angle_gamma   90.00
#
_symmetry.space_group_name_H-M   'P 1'
#
loop_
_entity.id
_entity.type
_entity.pdbx_description
1 polymer ?
#
loop_
_entity_poly.entity_id
_entity_poly.type
_entity_poly.pdbx_seq_one_letter_code
_entity_poly.pdbx_strand_id
1 'polypeptide(L)'
;YGYAHKQIKMLNGTKLHEAGFQGEGMRVAVIDAGFMNADRVSAFDSLRLLGTHNVVFPGKSVFVGDDHGTKVLSCLAADIPGVMVGTAPKASYLLLKSEDSDSEYPVEEDYWTAAVEYADSAGVDVISSSLGYFAFDTDELSYDQDALDGRTAMISRAANLAADKGILVFCSAG
;
A
#
# COMPACT_ATOMS: atom_id res chain seq x y z
N TYR A 1 -11.54 17.50 -8.30
CA TYR A 1 -11.23 16.05 -8.25
C TYR A 1 -11.02 15.46 -9.64
N GLY A 2 -11.47 16.13 -10.71
CA GLY A 2 -11.29 15.67 -12.09
C GLY A 2 -11.76 14.22 -12.30
N TYR A 3 -10.89 13.37 -12.80
CA TYR A 3 -11.21 11.96 -13.10
C TYR A 3 -11.58 11.14 -11.86
N ALA A 4 -11.05 11.48 -10.68
CA ALA A 4 -11.34 10.78 -9.43
C ALA A 4 -12.67 11.18 -8.76
N HIS A 5 -13.40 12.17 -9.33
CA HIS A 5 -14.57 12.75 -8.65
C HIS A 5 -15.64 11.73 -8.25
N LYS A 6 -15.96 10.79 -9.14
CA LYS A 6 -17.02 9.80 -8.87
C LYS A 6 -16.63 8.86 -7.72
N GLN A 7 -15.40 8.38 -7.71
CA GLN A 7 -14.88 7.46 -6.69
C GLN A 7 -14.83 8.15 -5.32
N ILE A 8 -14.27 9.35 -5.26
CA ILE A 8 -14.19 10.13 -4.02
C ILE A 8 -15.58 10.46 -3.49
N LYS A 9 -16.49 10.90 -4.37
CA LYS A 9 -17.87 11.24 -3.99
C LYS A 9 -18.65 10.03 -3.48
N MET A 10 -18.49 8.86 -4.09
CA MET A 10 -19.15 7.61 -3.70
C MET A 10 -18.87 7.25 -2.23
N LEU A 11 -17.68 7.57 -1.74
CA LEU A 11 -17.26 7.35 -0.36
C LEU A 11 -17.52 8.55 0.56
N ASN A 12 -18.25 9.57 0.09
CA ASN A 12 -18.40 10.87 0.77
C ASN A 12 -17.08 11.61 1.05
N GLY A 13 -15.99 11.24 0.38
CA GLY A 13 -14.68 11.82 0.58
C GLY A 13 -14.63 13.33 0.28
N THR A 14 -15.46 13.82 -0.64
CA THR A 14 -15.58 15.27 -0.91
C THR A 14 -15.97 16.05 0.36
N LYS A 15 -16.92 15.51 1.14
CA LYS A 15 -17.37 16.14 2.40
C LYS A 15 -16.29 16.10 3.48
N LEU A 16 -15.49 15.02 3.53
CA LEU A 16 -14.35 14.94 4.44
C LEU A 16 -13.30 15.99 4.10
N HIS A 17 -12.97 16.14 2.82
CA HIS A 17 -12.02 17.15 2.37
C HIS A 17 -12.52 18.59 2.60
N GLU A 18 -13.82 18.85 2.37
CA GLU A 18 -14.45 20.14 2.67
C GLU A 18 -14.42 20.48 4.18
N ALA A 19 -14.48 19.45 5.03
CA ALA A 19 -14.34 19.57 6.47
C ALA A 19 -12.87 19.66 6.95
N GLY A 20 -11.90 19.61 6.02
CA GLY A 20 -10.46 19.73 6.29
C GLY A 20 -9.75 18.41 6.54
N PHE A 21 -10.41 17.26 6.42
CA PHE A 21 -9.79 15.95 6.60
C PHE A 21 -9.19 15.44 5.30
N GLN A 22 -7.91 15.72 5.06
CA GLN A 22 -7.16 15.34 3.86
C GLN A 22 -5.93 14.47 4.18
N GLY A 23 -5.82 13.99 5.42
CA GLY A 23 -4.76 13.11 5.89
C GLY A 23 -3.58 13.83 6.58
N GLU A 24 -3.71 15.12 6.89
CA GLU A 24 -2.66 15.83 7.63
C GLU A 24 -2.34 15.14 8.96
N GLY A 25 -1.04 14.95 9.20
CA GLY A 25 -0.52 14.31 10.41
C GLY A 25 -0.53 12.78 10.38
N MET A 26 -1.25 12.16 9.43
CA MET A 26 -1.29 10.71 9.29
C MET A 26 -0.08 10.19 8.51
N ARG A 27 0.43 9.02 8.93
CA ARG A 27 1.52 8.29 8.29
C ARG A 27 0.96 7.01 7.67
N VAL A 28 1.09 6.87 6.37
CA VAL A 28 0.55 5.73 5.61
C VAL A 28 1.69 4.96 4.96
N ALA A 29 1.83 3.68 5.27
CA ALA A 29 2.65 2.79 4.48
C ALA A 29 1.84 2.23 3.30
N VAL A 30 2.40 2.27 2.10
CA VAL A 30 1.88 1.56 0.93
C VAL A 30 2.83 0.40 0.66
N ILE A 31 2.31 -0.83 0.77
CA ILE A 31 3.06 -2.07 0.51
C ILE A 31 2.58 -2.61 -0.83
N ASP A 32 3.49 -2.75 -1.79
CA ASP A 32 3.12 -3.04 -3.18
C ASP A 32 4.29 -3.64 -3.99
N ALA A 33 4.02 -4.03 -5.24
CA ALA A 33 4.97 -4.63 -6.17
C ALA A 33 6.06 -3.66 -6.67
N GLY A 34 5.84 -2.36 -6.58
CA GLY A 34 6.79 -1.34 -7.00
C GLY A 34 6.10 0.00 -7.28
N PHE A 35 6.91 1.05 -7.38
CA PHE A 35 6.43 2.43 -7.52
C PHE A 35 7.11 3.13 -8.70
N MET A 36 7.22 2.43 -9.84
CA MET A 36 7.93 2.93 -11.01
C MET A 36 7.47 4.33 -11.40
N ASN A 37 8.45 5.24 -11.53
CA ASN A 37 8.27 6.64 -11.89
C ASN A 37 7.46 7.50 -10.88
N ALA A 38 7.09 7.02 -9.70
CA ALA A 38 6.39 7.83 -8.70
C ALA A 38 7.22 9.04 -8.24
N ASP A 39 8.54 8.97 -8.36
CA ASP A 39 9.48 10.07 -8.10
C ASP A 39 9.54 11.13 -9.22
N ARG A 40 8.80 10.95 -10.31
CA ARG A 40 8.85 11.79 -11.53
C ARG A 40 7.49 12.27 -12.02
N VAL A 41 6.42 11.64 -11.57
CA VAL A 41 5.06 11.97 -12.00
C VAL A 41 4.57 13.19 -11.21
N SER A 42 4.13 14.23 -11.92
CA SER A 42 3.70 15.50 -11.32
C SER A 42 2.51 15.37 -10.35
N ALA A 43 1.77 14.27 -10.42
CA ALA A 43 0.72 13.96 -9.44
C ALA A 43 1.25 13.84 -8.00
N PHE A 44 2.55 13.64 -7.84
CA PHE A 44 3.24 13.46 -6.57
C PHE A 44 4.23 14.57 -6.22
N ASP A 45 4.21 15.70 -6.94
CA ASP A 45 5.12 16.83 -6.65
C ASP A 45 4.98 17.36 -5.22
N SER A 46 3.77 17.22 -4.64
CA SER A 46 3.48 17.60 -3.25
C SER A 46 3.56 16.44 -2.24
N LEU A 47 3.95 15.23 -2.69
CA LEU A 47 4.01 14.04 -1.86
C LEU A 47 4.95 14.23 -0.65
N ARG A 48 4.43 13.99 0.55
CA ARG A 48 5.23 13.94 1.78
C ARG A 48 5.79 12.53 1.96
N LEU A 49 6.94 12.29 1.35
CA LEU A 49 7.61 10.99 1.39
C LEU A 49 8.42 10.87 2.69
N LEU A 50 8.08 9.89 3.53
CA LEU A 50 8.82 9.53 4.75
C LEU A 50 10.08 8.72 4.43
N GLY A 51 9.99 7.87 3.41
CA GLY A 51 11.09 7.02 2.97
C GLY A 51 10.60 5.93 2.04
N THR A 52 11.55 5.13 1.57
CA THR A 52 11.28 3.96 0.73
C THR A 52 12.10 2.78 1.20
N HIS A 53 11.57 1.58 1.08
CA HIS A 53 12.34 0.37 1.34
C HIS A 53 11.96 -0.75 0.36
N ASN A 54 12.98 -1.40 -0.20
CA ASN A 54 12.81 -2.56 -1.07
C ASN A 54 13.24 -3.80 -0.29
N VAL A 55 12.26 -4.60 0.14
CA VAL A 55 12.48 -5.81 0.94
C VAL A 55 12.98 -6.94 0.05
N VAL A 56 12.47 -7.02 -1.18
CA VAL A 56 12.80 -8.10 -2.14
C VAL A 56 14.24 -7.98 -2.63
N PHE A 57 14.66 -6.75 -2.97
CA PHE A 57 16.00 -6.47 -3.50
C PHE A 57 16.65 -5.35 -2.69
N PRO A 58 17.23 -5.66 -1.51
CA PRO A 58 17.83 -4.66 -0.64
C PRO A 58 18.83 -3.75 -1.38
N GLY A 59 18.68 -2.45 -1.21
CA GLY A 59 19.52 -1.44 -1.86
C GLY A 59 19.11 -1.05 -3.27
N LYS A 60 18.14 -1.72 -3.89
CA LYS A 60 17.56 -1.26 -5.16
C LYS A 60 16.44 -0.25 -4.91
N SER A 61 16.28 0.68 -5.85
CA SER A 61 15.21 1.67 -5.82
C SER A 61 13.84 0.99 -5.97
N VAL A 62 12.83 1.51 -5.26
CA VAL A 62 11.42 1.11 -5.43
C VAL A 62 10.78 1.78 -6.66
N PHE A 63 11.42 2.80 -7.23
CA PHE A 63 10.91 3.60 -8.35
C PHE A 63 11.24 3.01 -9.74
N VAL A 64 11.60 1.74 -9.78
CA VAL A 64 11.90 0.99 -11.01
C VAL A 64 11.18 -0.36 -11.02
N GLY A 65 10.95 -0.90 -12.20
CA GLY A 65 10.29 -2.21 -12.39
C GLY A 65 8.77 -2.05 -12.51
N ASP A 66 8.03 -2.40 -11.50
CA ASP A 66 6.56 -2.42 -11.54
C ASP A 66 5.94 -1.04 -11.22
N ASP A 67 4.83 -0.70 -11.89
CA ASP A 67 4.10 0.57 -11.70
C ASP A 67 2.78 0.41 -10.93
N HIS A 68 2.45 -0.80 -10.47
CA HIS A 68 1.18 -1.08 -9.78
C HIS A 68 1.03 -0.20 -8.53
N GLY A 69 2.04 -0.16 -7.67
CA GLY A 69 2.03 0.69 -6.48
C GLY A 69 1.98 2.19 -6.79
N THR A 70 2.49 2.63 -7.95
CA THR A 70 2.31 4.02 -8.41
C THR A 70 0.84 4.33 -8.68
N LYS A 71 0.12 3.40 -9.30
CA LYS A 71 -1.33 3.52 -9.56
C LYS A 71 -2.11 3.52 -8.25
N VAL A 72 -1.80 2.60 -7.33
CA VAL A 72 -2.40 2.55 -5.98
C VAL A 72 -2.13 3.85 -5.23
N LEU A 73 -0.89 4.30 -5.19
CA LEU A 73 -0.50 5.57 -4.55
C LEU A 73 -1.27 6.76 -5.12
N SER A 74 -1.56 6.77 -6.42
CA SER A 74 -2.32 7.85 -7.05
C SER A 74 -3.75 7.97 -6.52
N CYS A 75 -4.37 6.85 -6.13
CA CYS A 75 -5.70 6.85 -5.53
C CYS A 75 -5.71 7.47 -4.12
N LEU A 76 -4.57 7.46 -3.44
CA LEU A 76 -4.40 7.98 -2.09
C LEU A 76 -3.84 9.41 -2.09
N ALA A 77 -2.75 9.64 -2.82
CA ALA A 77 -1.84 10.77 -2.63
C ALA A 77 -1.79 11.76 -3.79
N ALA A 78 -2.38 11.45 -4.96
CA ALA A 78 -2.37 12.40 -6.07
C ALA A 78 -2.96 13.75 -5.66
N ASP A 79 -2.33 14.85 -6.07
CA ASP A 79 -2.82 16.21 -5.75
C ASP A 79 -2.64 17.15 -6.95
N ILE A 80 -3.44 16.89 -8.01
CA ILE A 80 -3.56 17.80 -9.16
C ILE A 80 -5.01 18.31 -9.21
N PRO A 81 -5.31 19.49 -8.64
CA PRO A 81 -6.64 20.07 -8.66
C PRO A 81 -7.22 20.15 -10.08
N GLY A 82 -8.45 19.67 -10.25
CA GLY A 82 -9.12 19.63 -11.55
C GLY A 82 -8.77 18.43 -12.44
N VAL A 83 -7.71 17.67 -12.13
CA VAL A 83 -7.30 16.48 -12.87
C VAL A 83 -7.49 15.22 -12.05
N MET A 84 -6.78 15.09 -10.92
CA MET A 84 -6.87 13.95 -10.02
C MET A 84 -6.47 14.37 -8.61
N VAL A 85 -7.34 14.10 -7.64
CA VAL A 85 -7.05 14.28 -6.22
C VAL A 85 -7.38 12.97 -5.50
N GLY A 86 -6.43 12.45 -4.77
CA GLY A 86 -6.56 11.21 -4.00
C GLY A 86 -7.38 11.37 -2.73
N THR A 87 -7.51 10.30 -1.96
CA THR A 87 -8.33 10.29 -0.72
C THR A 87 -7.62 10.96 0.46
N ALA A 88 -6.29 10.94 0.49
CA ALA A 88 -5.48 11.51 1.58
C ALA A 88 -4.25 12.27 1.04
N PRO A 89 -4.44 13.32 0.19
CA PRO A 89 -3.33 13.95 -0.54
C PRO A 89 -2.33 14.66 0.38
N LYS A 90 -2.67 14.86 1.65
CA LYS A 90 -1.82 15.54 2.63
C LYS A 90 -1.25 14.63 3.72
N ALA A 91 -1.47 13.33 3.63
CA ALA A 91 -0.80 12.36 4.49
C ALA A 91 0.69 12.26 4.15
N SER A 92 1.46 11.66 5.04
CA SER A 92 2.86 11.31 4.81
C SER A 92 2.96 9.84 4.44
N TYR A 93 3.76 9.50 3.45
CA TYR A 93 3.79 8.17 2.85
C TYR A 93 5.14 7.48 3.00
N LEU A 94 5.10 6.19 3.33
CA LEU A 94 6.21 5.26 3.32
C LEU A 94 5.95 4.23 2.21
N LEU A 95 6.86 4.09 1.25
CA LEU A 95 6.67 3.21 0.10
C LEU A 95 7.54 1.96 0.24
N LEU A 96 6.89 0.80 0.32
CA LEU A 96 7.54 -0.48 0.60
C LEU A 96 7.28 -1.46 -0.55
N LYS A 97 8.35 -1.92 -1.20
CA LYS A 97 8.26 -2.98 -2.20
C LYS A 97 8.45 -4.33 -1.52
N SER A 98 7.44 -5.21 -1.61
CA SER A 98 7.42 -6.55 -1.02
C SER A 98 7.17 -7.67 -2.02
N GLU A 99 7.10 -7.37 -3.32
CA GLU A 99 6.76 -8.33 -4.34
C GLU A 99 7.78 -8.40 -5.46
N ASP A 100 8.02 -9.63 -5.96
CA ASP A 100 8.73 -9.89 -7.21
C ASP A 100 7.69 -10.24 -8.28
N SER A 101 7.38 -9.28 -9.14
CA SER A 101 6.33 -9.44 -10.18
C SER A 101 6.64 -10.51 -11.23
N ASP A 102 7.81 -11.14 -11.18
CA ASP A 102 8.21 -12.22 -12.10
C ASP A 102 7.87 -13.62 -11.57
N SER A 103 7.40 -13.74 -10.31
CA SER A 103 7.09 -15.03 -9.68
C SER A 103 6.09 -14.87 -8.54
N GLU A 104 5.38 -15.95 -8.21
CA GLU A 104 4.41 -16.01 -7.11
C GLU A 104 4.76 -17.18 -6.19
N TYR A 105 5.49 -16.91 -5.09
CA TYR A 105 5.94 -17.92 -4.14
C TYR A 105 5.67 -17.53 -2.68
N PRO A 106 5.55 -18.49 -1.76
CA PRO A 106 5.29 -18.21 -0.33
C PRO A 106 6.32 -17.28 0.35
N VAL A 107 7.54 -17.14 -0.21
CA VAL A 107 8.54 -16.19 0.30
C VAL A 107 8.06 -14.74 0.26
N GLU A 108 7.09 -14.43 -0.57
CA GLU A 108 6.52 -13.08 -0.65
C GLU A 108 5.69 -12.73 0.59
N GLU A 109 5.15 -13.73 1.27
CA GLU A 109 4.55 -13.53 2.61
C GLU A 109 5.61 -13.10 3.65
N ASP A 110 6.83 -13.64 3.55
CA ASP A 110 7.95 -13.21 4.40
C ASP A 110 8.36 -11.77 4.08
N TYR A 111 8.43 -11.41 2.80
CA TYR A 111 8.73 -10.04 2.38
C TYR A 111 7.65 -9.05 2.83
N TRP A 112 6.38 -9.44 2.68
CA TRP A 112 5.26 -8.62 3.14
C TRP A 112 5.30 -8.43 4.67
N THR A 113 5.56 -9.50 5.41
CA THR A 113 5.69 -9.45 6.87
C THR A 113 6.84 -8.54 7.29
N ALA A 114 8.01 -8.65 6.64
CA ALA A 114 9.14 -7.77 6.91
C ALA A 114 8.83 -6.30 6.56
N ALA A 115 8.04 -6.05 5.50
CA ALA A 115 7.56 -4.71 5.17
C ALA A 115 6.63 -4.16 6.26
N VAL A 116 5.75 -4.98 6.84
CA VAL A 116 4.87 -4.59 7.96
C VAL A 116 5.70 -4.27 9.20
N GLU A 117 6.69 -5.07 9.54
CA GLU A 117 7.60 -4.80 10.67
C GLU A 117 8.38 -3.49 10.47
N TYR A 118 8.83 -3.23 9.24
CA TYR A 118 9.48 -1.96 8.91
C TYR A 118 8.52 -0.78 9.05
N ALA A 119 7.27 -0.92 8.59
CA ALA A 119 6.23 0.09 8.74
C ALA A 119 5.92 0.39 10.22
N ASP A 120 5.79 -0.64 11.06
CA ASP A 120 5.61 -0.52 12.50
C ASP A 120 6.78 0.24 13.14
N SER A 121 8.02 -0.12 12.81
CA SER A 121 9.21 0.56 13.31
C SER A 121 9.29 2.03 12.91
N ALA A 122 8.73 2.39 11.75
CA ALA A 122 8.64 3.75 11.27
C ALA A 122 7.48 4.55 11.91
N GLY A 123 6.62 3.89 12.69
CA GLY A 123 5.51 4.50 13.41
C GLY A 123 4.39 4.95 12.48
N VAL A 124 3.98 4.10 11.52
CA VAL A 124 2.84 4.39 10.66
C VAL A 124 1.52 4.18 11.38
N ASP A 125 0.50 4.91 10.98
CA ASP A 125 -0.86 4.80 11.51
C ASP A 125 -1.71 3.83 10.67
N VAL A 126 -1.39 3.74 9.37
CA VAL A 126 -2.18 2.99 8.39
C VAL A 126 -1.24 2.23 7.46
N ILE A 127 -1.60 0.99 7.15
CA ILE A 127 -1.01 0.19 6.07
C ILE A 127 -2.08 -0.01 4.99
N SER A 128 -1.73 0.33 3.74
CA SER A 128 -2.52 0.03 2.54
C SER A 128 -1.75 -0.98 1.70
N SER A 129 -2.34 -2.15 1.49
CA SER A 129 -1.76 -3.25 0.70
C SER A 129 -2.74 -3.69 -0.37
N SER A 130 -2.34 -3.56 -1.63
CA SER A 130 -3.15 -4.01 -2.77
C SER A 130 -2.63 -5.35 -3.31
N LEU A 131 -2.30 -6.25 -2.39
CA LEU A 131 -1.70 -7.55 -2.59
C LEU A 131 -2.53 -8.63 -1.90
N GLY A 132 -2.38 -9.87 -2.33
CA GLY A 132 -3.02 -11.02 -1.70
C GLY A 132 -2.33 -12.32 -2.14
N TYR A 133 -2.13 -13.23 -1.21
CA TYR A 133 -1.41 -14.49 -1.41
C TYR A 133 -2.37 -15.65 -1.17
N PHE A 134 -2.73 -16.34 -2.25
CA PHE A 134 -3.65 -17.48 -2.20
C PHE A 134 -3.18 -18.61 -3.13
N ALA A 135 -2.89 -18.27 -4.39
CA ALA A 135 -2.40 -19.19 -5.40
C ALA A 135 -0.95 -18.87 -5.73
N PHE A 136 -0.10 -19.87 -5.71
CA PHE A 136 1.31 -19.76 -6.03
C PHE A 136 1.65 -20.50 -7.33
N ASP A 137 2.82 -20.22 -7.91
CA ASP A 137 3.31 -20.87 -9.13
C ASP A 137 3.43 -22.40 -9.00
N THR A 138 3.51 -22.88 -7.76
CA THR A 138 3.47 -24.30 -7.43
C THR A 138 2.19 -24.60 -6.68
N ASP A 139 1.26 -25.32 -7.29
CA ASP A 139 -0.08 -25.59 -6.76
C ASP A 139 -0.06 -26.18 -5.33
N GLU A 140 0.91 -27.06 -5.04
CA GLU A 140 1.06 -27.72 -3.74
C GLU A 140 1.39 -26.72 -2.60
N LEU A 141 1.86 -25.53 -2.93
CA LEU A 141 2.16 -24.47 -1.97
C LEU A 141 0.99 -23.51 -1.79
N SER A 142 -0.02 -23.58 -2.68
CA SER A 142 -1.20 -22.72 -2.64
C SER A 142 -2.09 -23.04 -1.43
N TYR A 143 -2.74 -22.02 -0.92
CA TYR A 143 -3.69 -22.18 0.17
C TYR A 143 -5.02 -22.77 -0.33
N ASP A 144 -5.65 -23.59 0.48
CA ASP A 144 -7.06 -23.91 0.33
C ASP A 144 -7.93 -22.83 0.99
N GLN A 145 -9.22 -22.89 0.74
CA GLN A 145 -10.17 -21.90 1.25
C GLN A 145 -10.26 -21.91 2.80
N ASP A 146 -10.02 -23.06 3.43
CA ASP A 146 -10.08 -23.21 4.88
C ASP A 146 -8.89 -22.51 5.56
N ALA A 147 -7.77 -22.34 4.84
CA ALA A 147 -6.59 -21.64 5.33
C ALA A 147 -6.76 -20.11 5.36
N LEU A 148 -7.81 -19.57 4.71
CA LEU A 148 -8.15 -18.14 4.77
C LEU A 148 -8.88 -17.75 6.07
N ASP A 149 -8.46 -18.30 7.16
CA ASP A 149 -9.08 -18.19 8.50
C ASP A 149 -8.56 -17.00 9.33
N GLY A 150 -7.67 -16.19 8.75
CA GLY A 150 -7.01 -15.07 9.43
C GLY A 150 -5.88 -15.49 10.38
N ARG A 151 -5.48 -16.77 10.41
CA ARG A 151 -4.50 -17.33 11.37
C ARG A 151 -3.46 -18.23 10.72
N THR A 152 -3.85 -18.95 9.67
CA THR A 152 -2.97 -19.94 9.01
C THR A 152 -1.91 -19.22 8.18
N ALA A 153 -2.28 -18.37 7.25
CA ALA A 153 -1.34 -17.61 6.44
C ALA A 153 -0.47 -16.67 7.28
N MET A 154 0.81 -16.57 6.93
CA MET A 154 1.77 -15.74 7.66
C MET A 154 1.39 -14.26 7.62
N ILE A 155 0.95 -13.78 6.46
CA ILE A 155 0.49 -12.39 6.31
C ILE A 155 -0.72 -12.07 7.20
N SER A 156 -1.66 -13.01 7.37
CA SER A 156 -2.82 -12.82 8.24
C SER A 156 -2.40 -12.63 9.69
N ARG A 157 -1.42 -13.40 10.15
CA ARG A 157 -0.86 -13.24 11.49
C ARG A 157 -0.13 -11.92 11.67
N ALA A 158 0.68 -11.53 10.66
CA ALA A 158 1.38 -10.25 10.69
C ALA A 158 0.42 -9.06 10.68
N ALA A 159 -0.66 -9.12 9.88
CA ALA A 159 -1.70 -8.10 9.86
C ALA A 159 -2.41 -7.97 11.22
N ASN A 160 -2.73 -9.10 11.87
CA ASN A 160 -3.33 -9.10 13.20
C ASN A 160 -2.39 -8.47 14.26
N LEU A 161 -1.09 -8.83 14.22
CA LEU A 161 -0.10 -8.24 15.13
C LEU A 161 0.05 -6.73 14.93
N ALA A 162 0.03 -6.25 13.68
CA ALA A 162 0.04 -4.82 13.38
C ALA A 162 -1.21 -4.13 13.93
N ALA A 163 -2.39 -4.75 13.75
CA ALA A 163 -3.65 -4.23 14.29
C ALA A 163 -3.65 -4.18 15.81
N ASP A 164 -3.12 -5.20 16.50
CA ASP A 164 -2.99 -5.22 17.97
C ASP A 164 -2.10 -4.09 18.51
N LYS A 165 -1.17 -3.60 17.68
CA LYS A 165 -0.34 -2.42 17.98
C LYS A 165 -1.02 -1.09 17.67
N GLY A 166 -2.23 -1.10 17.09
CA GLY A 166 -3.02 0.07 16.76
C GLY A 166 -2.87 0.57 15.34
N ILE A 167 -2.20 -0.17 14.45
CA ILE A 167 -2.07 0.17 13.04
C ILE A 167 -3.33 -0.32 12.30
N LEU A 168 -3.96 0.56 11.52
CA LEU A 168 -5.07 0.16 10.65
C LEU A 168 -4.54 -0.50 9.39
N VAL A 169 -4.84 -1.78 9.19
CA VAL A 169 -4.39 -2.55 8.02
C VAL A 169 -5.55 -2.71 7.04
N PHE A 170 -5.35 -2.25 5.81
CA PHE A 170 -6.29 -2.40 4.69
C PHE A 170 -5.64 -3.23 3.59
N CYS A 171 -6.28 -4.36 3.26
CA CYS A 171 -5.88 -5.20 2.14
C CYS A 171 -6.97 -5.21 1.08
N SER A 172 -6.57 -5.37 -0.19
CA SER A 172 -7.53 -5.59 -1.27
C SER A 172 -8.26 -6.92 -1.09
N ALA A 173 -9.45 -7.01 -1.64
CA ALA A 173 -10.22 -8.25 -1.62
C ALA A 173 -9.97 -9.13 -2.87
N GLY A 174 -9.08 -8.69 -3.76
CA GLY A 174 -8.78 -9.33 -5.04
C GLY A 174 -9.60 -8.79 -6.18
#